data_5f48d782f55bbc252baeec069f563004
#
_entry.id   5f48d782f55bbc252baeec069f563004
#
_cell.length_a   1.000
_cell.length_b   1.000
_cell.length_c   1.000
_cell.angle_alpha   90.00
_cell.angle_beta   90.00
_cell.angle_gamma   90.00
#
_symmetry.space_group_name_H-M   'P 1'
#
loop_
_entity.id
_entity.type
_entity.pdbx_description
1 polymer ?
#
loop_
_entity_poly.entity_id
_entity_poly.type
_entity_poly.pdbx_seq_one_letter_code
_entity_poly.pdbx_strand_id
1 'polypeptide(L)'
;LSKYTISAPFKGILTEALVTEGTLIRSNQKLGEFIDPSVYEMEVSLSKTFASLLDVGETVELNNLEHTKKYSGIVSRVNGSINSATQTIAVYIEIKNSSLKEGMYLEANLNAKKEKNAIEINRGLLLDENKIFIVRDSVLDMIDVRPVYFSDTKVVLKEVPDGTIILSSPFPGAYVGMMVKPLQVQKESTSIKSNKTK
;
A
#
# COMPACT_ATOMS: atom_id res chain seq x y z
N LEU A 1 28.42 -43.14 15.26
CA LEU A 1 29.02 -41.98 14.56
C LEU A 1 27.95 -40.98 14.11
N SER A 2 26.70 -41.39 13.77
CA SER A 2 25.65 -40.47 13.34
C SER A 2 25.28 -39.37 14.36
N LYS A 3 25.53 -39.54 15.62
CA LYS A 3 25.31 -38.54 16.68
C LYS A 3 26.24 -37.32 16.58
N TYR A 4 27.28 -37.41 15.78
CA TYR A 4 28.29 -36.35 15.60
C TYR A 4 28.28 -35.75 14.20
N THR A 5 27.28 -36.07 13.37
CA THR A 5 27.12 -35.52 12.05
C THR A 5 25.87 -34.68 12.01
N ILE A 6 26.00 -33.37 11.71
CA ILE A 6 24.91 -32.46 11.53
C ILE A 6 24.74 -32.23 10.03
N SER A 7 23.56 -32.50 9.51
CA SER A 7 23.23 -32.34 8.10
C SER A 7 22.17 -31.22 7.95
N ALA A 8 22.21 -30.52 6.82
CA ALA A 8 21.18 -29.54 6.47
C ALA A 8 19.80 -30.23 6.41
N PRO A 9 18.76 -29.68 7.07
CA PRO A 9 17.42 -30.29 7.11
C PRO A 9 16.65 -30.17 5.80
N PHE A 10 17.05 -29.22 4.92
CA PHE A 10 16.43 -28.95 3.62
C PHE A 10 17.49 -28.39 2.65
N LYS A 11 17.13 -28.17 1.40
CA LYS A 11 17.99 -27.52 0.42
C LYS A 11 18.01 -26.02 0.69
N GLY A 12 19.17 -25.43 0.94
CA GLY A 12 19.28 -24.02 1.29
C GLY A 12 20.71 -23.48 1.20
N ILE A 13 20.93 -22.34 1.81
CA ILE A 13 22.21 -21.63 1.85
C ILE A 13 22.63 -21.43 3.30
N LEU A 14 23.88 -21.78 3.60
CA LEU A 14 24.51 -21.41 4.88
C LEU A 14 24.92 -19.93 4.78
N THR A 15 24.26 -19.06 5.51
CA THR A 15 24.52 -17.59 5.49
C THR A 15 25.57 -17.20 6.49
N GLU A 16 25.70 -17.97 7.58
CA GLU A 16 26.70 -17.72 8.60
C GLU A 16 27.27 -19.06 9.11
N ALA A 17 28.58 -19.14 9.26
CA ALA A 17 29.26 -20.26 9.92
C ALA A 17 30.04 -19.70 11.13
N LEU A 18 29.60 -20.07 12.35
CA LEU A 18 30.18 -19.58 13.62
C LEU A 18 31.27 -20.48 14.16
N VAL A 19 31.54 -21.59 13.48
CA VAL A 19 32.52 -22.61 13.92
C VAL A 19 33.48 -22.91 12.79
N THR A 20 34.73 -23.21 13.17
CA THR A 20 35.78 -23.62 12.28
C THR A 20 36.30 -25.00 12.72
N GLU A 21 37.05 -25.67 11.86
CA GLU A 21 37.68 -26.96 12.20
C GLU A 21 38.55 -26.83 13.46
N GLY A 22 38.41 -27.77 14.37
CA GLY A 22 39.08 -27.76 15.69
C GLY A 22 38.34 -26.99 16.79
N THR A 23 37.21 -26.34 16.50
CA THR A 23 36.41 -25.66 17.51
C THR A 23 35.70 -26.67 18.43
N LEU A 24 35.85 -26.49 19.74
CA LEU A 24 35.09 -27.25 20.73
C LEU A 24 33.64 -26.81 20.78
N ILE A 25 32.70 -27.67 20.41
CA ILE A 25 31.27 -27.39 20.38
C ILE A 25 30.63 -27.87 21.68
N ARG A 26 29.77 -27.05 22.26
CA ARG A 26 28.96 -27.32 23.45
C ARG A 26 27.53 -27.65 23.07
N SER A 27 26.81 -28.35 23.94
CA SER A 27 25.37 -28.56 23.78
C SER A 27 24.64 -27.22 23.74
N ASN A 28 23.67 -27.06 22.83
CA ASN A 28 22.86 -25.84 22.58
C ASN A 28 23.66 -24.61 22.06
N GLN A 29 24.85 -24.81 21.55
CA GLN A 29 25.60 -23.75 20.89
C GLN A 29 25.08 -23.54 19.45
N LYS A 30 24.84 -22.26 19.07
CA LYS A 30 24.55 -21.89 17.68
C LYS A 30 25.80 -22.13 16.84
N LEU A 31 25.68 -22.90 15.77
CA LEU A 31 26.81 -23.29 14.90
C LEU A 31 26.87 -22.47 13.63
N GLY A 32 25.75 -21.94 13.22
CA GLY A 32 25.59 -21.14 12.01
C GLY A 32 24.13 -20.79 11.74
N GLU A 33 23.90 -20.17 10.61
CA GLU A 33 22.57 -19.80 10.12
C GLU A 33 22.34 -20.37 8.72
N PHE A 34 21.19 -20.99 8.52
CA PHE A 34 20.86 -21.71 7.30
C PHE A 34 19.46 -21.33 6.85
N ILE A 35 19.34 -20.80 5.63
CA ILE A 35 18.08 -20.26 5.09
C ILE A 35 17.64 -21.03 3.85
N ASP A 36 16.32 -21.02 3.61
CA ASP A 36 15.72 -21.40 2.33
C ASP A 36 15.59 -20.15 1.44
N PRO A 37 16.38 -20.04 0.35
CA PRO A 37 16.34 -18.86 -0.51
C PRO A 37 15.19 -18.89 -1.51
N SER A 38 14.29 -19.85 -1.46
CA SER A 38 13.17 -19.96 -2.40
C SER A 38 11.99 -19.08 -2.02
N VAL A 39 11.85 -18.75 -0.73
CA VAL A 39 10.75 -17.97 -0.19
C VAL A 39 11.29 -16.93 0.79
N TYR A 40 10.87 -15.69 0.62
CA TYR A 40 11.14 -14.60 1.55
C TYR A 40 9.84 -14.03 2.08
N GLU A 41 9.86 -13.52 3.28
CA GLU A 41 8.73 -12.80 3.88
C GLU A 41 9.15 -11.35 4.14
N MET A 42 8.38 -10.41 3.62
CA MET A 42 8.53 -8.97 3.88
C MET A 42 7.54 -8.56 4.95
N GLU A 43 8.02 -7.96 6.02
CA GLU A 43 7.16 -7.35 7.04
C GLU A 43 6.91 -5.89 6.71
N VAL A 44 5.65 -5.47 6.71
CA VAL A 44 5.21 -4.08 6.51
C VAL A 44 4.38 -3.67 7.71
N SER A 45 4.73 -2.55 8.34
CA SER A 45 3.97 -1.96 9.43
C SER A 45 2.95 -0.96 8.91
N LEU A 46 1.67 -1.27 9.05
CA LEU A 46 0.56 -0.44 8.57
C LEU A 46 -0.30 0.07 9.72
N SER A 47 -0.92 1.25 9.53
CA SER A 47 -1.97 1.68 10.46
C SER A 47 -3.15 0.71 10.45
N LYS A 48 -3.93 0.67 11.54
CA LYS A 48 -5.11 -0.20 11.65
C LYS A 48 -6.07 -0.03 10.46
N THR A 49 -6.28 1.21 10.02
CA THR A 49 -7.17 1.52 8.89
C THR A 49 -6.69 0.86 7.60
N PHE A 50 -5.40 0.97 7.28
CA PHE A 50 -4.84 0.34 6.09
C PHE A 50 -4.80 -1.18 6.18
N ALA A 51 -4.39 -1.72 7.32
CA ALA A 51 -4.34 -3.17 7.51
C ALA A 51 -5.73 -3.83 7.36
N SER A 52 -6.81 -3.14 7.76
CA SER A 52 -8.19 -3.65 7.61
C SER A 52 -8.71 -3.66 6.18
N LEU A 53 -8.03 -3.00 5.24
CA LEU A 53 -8.38 -2.96 3.83
C LEU A 53 -7.73 -4.09 3.01
N LEU A 54 -6.78 -4.81 3.61
CA LEU A 54 -6.05 -5.88 2.95
C LEU A 54 -6.65 -7.25 3.27
N ASP A 55 -6.75 -8.09 2.25
CA ASP A 55 -7.14 -9.48 2.40
C ASP A 55 -5.92 -10.39 2.33
N VAL A 56 -5.89 -11.43 3.16
CA VAL A 56 -4.93 -12.53 3.03
C VAL A 56 -5.14 -13.22 1.67
N GLY A 57 -4.05 -13.48 0.95
CA GLY A 57 -4.09 -14.02 -0.41
C GLY A 57 -4.07 -12.94 -1.51
N GLU A 58 -4.14 -11.66 -1.16
CA GLU A 58 -4.06 -10.57 -2.14
C GLU A 58 -2.65 -10.48 -2.74
N THR A 59 -2.59 -10.24 -4.05
CA THR A 59 -1.32 -10.04 -4.78
C THR A 59 -0.87 -8.60 -4.63
N VAL A 60 0.40 -8.42 -4.28
CA VAL A 60 1.04 -7.13 -4.07
C VAL A 60 2.18 -6.95 -5.06
N GLU A 61 2.22 -5.81 -5.74
CA GLU A 61 3.38 -5.39 -6.52
C GLU A 61 4.43 -4.76 -5.60
N LEU A 62 5.67 -5.22 -5.77
CA LEU A 62 6.82 -4.77 -4.98
C LEU A 62 7.88 -4.18 -5.90
N ASN A 63 8.59 -3.17 -5.44
CA ASN A 63 9.71 -2.58 -6.14
C ASN A 63 10.96 -2.56 -5.25
N ASN A 64 12.14 -2.63 -5.85
CA ASN A 64 13.35 -2.22 -5.13
C ASN A 64 13.37 -0.69 -4.98
N LEU A 65 14.18 -0.17 -4.06
CA LEU A 65 14.24 1.28 -3.77
C LEU A 65 14.57 2.15 -4.99
N GLU A 66 15.32 1.61 -5.95
CA GLU A 66 15.66 2.33 -7.18
C GLU A 66 14.57 2.22 -8.26
N HIS A 67 13.46 1.54 -8.00
CA HIS A 67 12.37 1.26 -8.95
C HIS A 67 12.81 0.62 -10.28
N THR A 68 13.98 -0.05 -10.28
CA THR A 68 14.54 -0.70 -11.47
C THR A 68 14.06 -2.14 -11.64
N LYS A 69 13.57 -2.76 -10.55
CA LYS A 69 13.09 -4.15 -10.55
C LYS A 69 11.74 -4.24 -9.85
N LYS A 70 10.85 -4.99 -10.48
CA LYS A 70 9.53 -5.32 -9.95
C LYS A 70 9.47 -6.76 -9.51
N TYR A 71 8.79 -7.00 -8.40
CA TYR A 71 8.50 -8.32 -7.87
C TYR A 71 7.02 -8.44 -7.59
N SER A 72 6.54 -9.65 -7.40
CA SER A 72 5.18 -9.94 -6.98
C SER A 72 5.22 -10.74 -5.69
N GLY A 73 4.43 -10.33 -4.72
CA GLY A 73 4.22 -11.03 -3.47
C GLY A 73 2.75 -11.30 -3.21
N ILE A 74 2.47 -12.08 -2.20
CA ILE A 74 1.11 -12.39 -1.74
C ILE A 74 1.03 -12.08 -0.25
N VAL A 75 -0.01 -11.38 0.18
CA VAL A 75 -0.28 -11.17 1.60
C VAL A 75 -0.49 -12.53 2.26
N SER A 76 0.49 -12.98 3.04
CA SER A 76 0.46 -14.29 3.70
C SER A 76 -0.34 -14.23 5.00
N ARG A 77 -0.20 -13.14 5.75
CA ARG A 77 -0.93 -12.93 7.01
C ARG A 77 -0.97 -11.45 7.40
N VAL A 78 -2.02 -11.10 8.13
CA VAL A 78 -2.18 -9.83 8.84
C VAL A 78 -2.16 -10.14 10.33
N ASN A 79 -1.30 -9.49 11.10
CA ASN A 79 -1.20 -9.75 12.52
C ASN A 79 -2.49 -9.32 13.23
N GLY A 80 -2.95 -10.14 14.18
CA GLY A 80 -4.15 -9.84 14.98
C GLY A 80 -3.92 -8.84 16.12
N SER A 81 -2.67 -8.46 16.39
CA SER A 81 -2.30 -7.54 17.47
C SER A 81 -1.73 -6.22 16.94
N ILE A 82 -2.00 -5.14 17.68
CA ILE A 82 -1.44 -3.81 17.41
C ILE A 82 -0.15 -3.68 18.23
N ASN A 83 0.92 -3.22 17.58
CA ASN A 83 2.11 -2.79 18.30
C ASN A 83 1.78 -1.51 19.09
N SER A 84 1.83 -1.57 20.42
CA SER A 84 1.43 -0.47 21.29
C SER A 84 2.33 0.76 21.17
N ALA A 85 3.60 0.59 20.83
CA ALA A 85 4.55 1.69 20.70
C ALA A 85 4.38 2.48 19.41
N THR A 86 4.13 1.78 18.30
CA THR A 86 4.02 2.39 16.95
C THR A 86 2.57 2.57 16.47
N GLN A 87 1.60 1.97 17.17
CA GLN A 87 0.18 1.94 16.80
C GLN A 87 -0.05 1.34 15.39
N THR A 88 0.80 0.38 15.01
CA THR A 88 0.75 -0.30 13.71
C THR A 88 0.42 -1.78 13.85
N ILE A 89 -0.06 -2.36 12.76
CA ILE A 89 -0.27 -3.80 12.59
C ILE A 89 0.76 -4.31 11.59
N ALA A 90 1.46 -5.38 11.94
CA ALA A 90 2.39 -6.05 11.02
C ALA A 90 1.61 -6.87 9.99
N VAL A 91 1.90 -6.63 8.73
CA VAL A 91 1.40 -7.38 7.58
C VAL A 91 2.59 -8.06 6.92
N TYR A 92 2.44 -9.32 6.60
CA TYR A 92 3.49 -10.15 6.03
C TYR A 92 3.17 -10.52 4.58
N ILE A 93 4.13 -10.30 3.70
CA ILE A 93 4.02 -10.54 2.26
C ILE A 93 5.03 -11.61 1.87
N GLU A 94 4.55 -12.76 1.43
CA GLU A 94 5.38 -13.84 0.93
C GLU A 94 5.81 -13.56 -0.51
N ILE A 95 7.11 -13.73 -0.79
CA ILE A 95 7.72 -13.45 -2.09
C ILE A 95 8.54 -14.66 -2.52
N LYS A 96 8.16 -15.27 -3.65
CA LYS A 96 8.88 -16.40 -4.25
C LYS A 96 9.81 -15.90 -5.36
N ASN A 97 11.03 -15.53 -4.99
CA ASN A 97 12.00 -15.02 -5.96
C ASN A 97 13.44 -15.28 -5.50
N SER A 98 14.16 -16.09 -6.23
CA SER A 98 15.56 -16.47 -5.92
C SER A 98 16.59 -15.34 -6.13
N SER A 99 16.20 -14.21 -6.70
CA SER A 99 17.12 -13.06 -6.86
C SER A 99 17.13 -12.13 -5.64
N LEU A 100 16.22 -12.34 -4.70
CA LEU A 100 16.20 -11.60 -3.43
C LEU A 100 17.26 -12.14 -2.47
N LYS A 101 17.61 -11.30 -1.53
CA LYS A 101 18.49 -11.65 -0.41
C LYS A 101 17.87 -11.14 0.88
N GLU A 102 18.12 -11.85 1.96
CA GLU A 102 17.79 -11.38 3.29
C GLU A 102 18.42 -10.01 3.56
N GLY A 103 17.67 -9.13 4.24
CA GLY A 103 18.09 -7.75 4.50
C GLY A 103 17.88 -6.77 3.35
N MET A 104 17.35 -7.18 2.20
CA MET A 104 16.98 -6.24 1.14
C MET A 104 15.75 -5.43 1.52
N TYR A 105 15.79 -4.13 1.20
CA TYR A 105 14.62 -3.25 1.31
C TYR A 105 13.79 -3.28 0.04
N LEU A 106 12.48 -3.41 0.21
CA LEU A 106 11.50 -3.35 -0.87
C LEU A 106 10.40 -2.38 -0.50
N GLU A 107 9.79 -1.77 -1.51
CA GLU A 107 8.57 -0.98 -1.38
C GLU A 107 7.38 -1.80 -1.87
N ALA A 108 6.32 -1.87 -1.07
CA ALA A 108 5.09 -2.56 -1.41
C ALA A 108 4.03 -1.56 -1.87
N ASN A 109 3.50 -1.74 -3.08
CA ASN A 109 2.33 -1.01 -3.57
C ASN A 109 1.07 -1.76 -3.13
N LEU A 110 0.53 -1.37 -1.99
CA LEU A 110 -0.69 -1.95 -1.44
C LEU A 110 -1.89 -1.21 -2.04
N ASN A 111 -2.63 -1.88 -2.89
CA ASN A 111 -3.88 -1.35 -3.43
C ASN A 111 -4.99 -1.61 -2.43
N ALA A 112 -5.43 -0.58 -1.71
CA ALA A 112 -6.65 -0.67 -0.94
C ALA A 112 -7.82 -1.08 -1.85
N LYS A 113 -8.77 -1.87 -1.35
CA LYS A 113 -9.98 -2.24 -2.09
C LYS A 113 -10.60 -1.00 -2.71
N LYS A 114 -10.86 -1.05 -4.01
CA LYS A 114 -11.62 0.01 -4.67
C LYS A 114 -13.02 0.05 -4.08
N GLU A 115 -13.31 1.09 -3.33
CA GLU A 115 -14.66 1.34 -2.85
C GLU A 115 -15.58 1.61 -4.04
N LYS A 116 -16.63 0.78 -4.18
CA LYS A 116 -17.63 0.98 -5.23
C LYS A 116 -18.44 2.24 -4.92
N ASN A 117 -18.81 3.00 -5.95
CA ASN A 117 -19.59 4.24 -5.84
C ASN A 117 -18.92 5.27 -4.90
N ALA A 118 -17.61 5.43 -5.02
CA ALA A 118 -16.83 6.39 -4.27
C ALA A 118 -16.05 7.29 -5.21
N ILE A 119 -15.88 8.55 -4.83
CA ILE A 119 -15.07 9.54 -5.53
C ILE A 119 -13.94 10.02 -4.63
N GLU A 120 -12.80 10.30 -5.24
CA GLU A 120 -11.67 10.93 -4.57
C GLU A 120 -11.64 12.41 -4.88
N ILE A 121 -11.61 13.25 -3.85
CA ILE A 121 -11.52 14.69 -3.96
C ILE A 121 -10.42 15.28 -3.08
N ASN A 122 -10.06 16.55 -3.30
CA ASN A 122 -9.15 17.27 -2.41
C ASN A 122 -9.77 17.38 -1.01
N ARG A 123 -9.00 17.03 0.04
CA ARG A 123 -9.48 17.08 1.43
C ARG A 123 -9.96 18.46 1.85
N GLY A 124 -9.37 19.55 1.33
CA GLY A 124 -9.80 20.92 1.60
C GLY A 124 -11.18 21.29 1.09
N LEU A 125 -11.83 20.43 0.28
CA LEU A 125 -13.22 20.62 -0.17
C LEU A 125 -14.24 20.05 0.81
N LEU A 126 -13.81 19.22 1.77
CA LEU A 126 -14.68 18.67 2.79
C LEU A 126 -14.90 19.70 3.90
N LEU A 127 -16.15 19.99 4.18
CA LEU A 127 -16.61 20.94 5.20
C LEU A 127 -17.22 20.16 6.36
N ASP A 128 -16.99 20.61 7.60
CA ASP A 128 -17.60 20.04 8.81
C ASP A 128 -17.57 18.49 8.85
N GLU A 129 -16.47 17.91 8.34
CA GLU A 129 -16.20 16.46 8.29
C GLU A 129 -17.13 15.63 7.39
N ASN A 130 -18.29 16.12 6.97
CA ASN A 130 -19.26 15.33 6.20
C ASN A 130 -20.04 16.09 5.14
N LYS A 131 -19.64 17.31 4.75
CA LYS A 131 -20.34 18.13 3.75
C LYS A 131 -19.41 18.60 2.66
N ILE A 132 -19.95 18.76 1.45
CA ILE A 132 -19.26 19.38 0.33
C ILE A 132 -20.16 20.38 -0.38
N PHE A 133 -19.55 21.42 -0.98
CA PHE A 133 -20.27 22.29 -1.93
C PHE A 133 -20.43 21.59 -3.28
N ILE A 134 -21.63 21.67 -3.83
CA ILE A 134 -21.97 21.27 -5.18
C ILE A 134 -22.51 22.47 -5.96
N VAL A 135 -22.49 22.36 -7.29
CA VAL A 135 -23.11 23.36 -8.15
C VAL A 135 -24.43 22.80 -8.72
N ARG A 136 -25.53 23.47 -8.43
CA ARG A 136 -26.84 23.15 -8.98
C ARG A 136 -27.42 24.43 -9.59
N ASP A 137 -27.80 24.40 -10.85
CA ASP A 137 -28.38 25.54 -11.58
C ASP A 137 -27.56 26.86 -11.48
N SER A 138 -26.21 26.71 -11.57
CA SER A 138 -25.27 27.84 -11.43
C SER A 138 -25.21 28.46 -10.04
N VAL A 139 -25.70 27.80 -9.02
CA VAL A 139 -25.68 28.22 -7.62
C VAL A 139 -25.00 27.20 -6.78
N LEU A 140 -24.21 27.62 -5.77
CA LEU A 140 -23.66 26.74 -4.79
C LEU A 140 -24.73 26.20 -3.84
N ASP A 141 -24.80 24.92 -3.71
CA ASP A 141 -25.61 24.20 -2.74
C ASP A 141 -24.69 23.28 -1.93
N MET A 142 -25.21 22.64 -0.91
CA MET A 142 -24.44 21.78 -0.01
C MET A 142 -25.12 20.43 0.13
N ILE A 143 -24.34 19.35 0.08
CA ILE A 143 -24.84 18.00 0.36
C ILE A 143 -24.05 17.33 1.47
N ASP A 144 -24.72 16.45 2.19
CA ASP A 144 -24.07 15.51 3.10
C ASP A 144 -23.42 14.40 2.29
N VAL A 145 -22.24 14.00 2.73
CA VAL A 145 -21.45 12.94 2.12
C VAL A 145 -20.89 12.03 3.20
N ARG A 146 -20.48 10.84 2.83
CA ARG A 146 -19.87 9.88 3.76
C ARG A 146 -18.40 9.70 3.46
N PRO A 147 -17.49 10.30 4.23
CA PRO A 147 -16.07 10.03 4.13
C PRO A 147 -15.77 8.58 4.56
N VAL A 148 -15.01 7.86 3.75
CA VAL A 148 -14.61 6.47 4.02
C VAL A 148 -13.11 6.30 4.17
N TYR A 149 -12.33 7.25 3.64
CA TYR A 149 -10.89 7.24 3.73
C TYR A 149 -10.32 8.65 3.67
N PHE A 150 -9.29 8.93 4.46
CA PHE A 150 -8.56 10.21 4.50
C PHE A 150 -7.08 9.96 4.23
N SER A 151 -6.49 10.80 3.36
CA SER A 151 -5.05 10.98 3.25
C SER A 151 -4.69 12.43 3.61
N ASP A 152 -3.40 12.78 3.53
CA ASP A 152 -2.94 14.14 3.85
C ASP A 152 -3.60 15.20 2.97
N THR A 153 -3.78 14.90 1.68
CA THR A 153 -4.28 15.85 0.67
C THR A 153 -5.63 15.49 0.08
N LYS A 154 -6.11 14.25 0.27
CA LYS A 154 -7.30 13.73 -0.38
C LYS A 154 -8.24 13.06 0.60
N VAL A 155 -9.50 12.96 0.22
CA VAL A 155 -10.55 12.21 0.91
C VAL A 155 -11.36 11.42 -0.10
N VAL A 156 -11.71 10.19 0.25
CA VAL A 156 -12.62 9.36 -0.53
C VAL A 156 -14.00 9.43 0.09
N LEU A 157 -14.98 9.81 -0.73
CA LEU A 157 -16.36 10.04 -0.32
C LEU A 157 -17.29 9.03 -0.99
N LYS A 158 -18.29 8.60 -0.26
CA LYS A 158 -19.49 7.89 -0.75
C LYS A 158 -20.71 8.81 -0.70
N GLU A 159 -21.80 8.34 -1.30
CA GLU A 159 -23.10 9.02 -1.29
C GLU A 159 -23.10 10.34 -2.07
N VAL A 160 -22.17 10.50 -3.01
CA VAL A 160 -22.20 11.60 -3.99
C VAL A 160 -22.97 11.11 -5.23
N PRO A 161 -24.10 11.71 -5.58
CA PRO A 161 -24.88 11.32 -6.76
C PRO A 161 -24.09 11.45 -8.06
N ASP A 162 -24.30 10.52 -8.98
CA ASP A 162 -23.64 10.57 -10.30
C ASP A 162 -24.04 11.87 -11.05
N GLY A 163 -23.05 12.45 -11.73
CA GLY A 163 -23.24 13.72 -12.44
C GLY A 163 -23.20 14.97 -11.56
N THR A 164 -22.96 14.84 -10.25
CA THR A 164 -22.80 15.99 -9.36
C THR A 164 -21.58 16.82 -9.76
N ILE A 165 -21.78 18.12 -9.94
CA ILE A 165 -20.71 19.09 -10.21
C ILE A 165 -20.20 19.60 -8.86
N ILE A 166 -18.92 19.35 -8.56
CA ILE A 166 -18.26 19.81 -7.33
C ILE A 166 -17.23 20.88 -7.63
N LEU A 167 -16.81 21.63 -6.62
CA LEU A 167 -15.70 22.56 -6.76
C LEU A 167 -14.40 21.80 -7.03
N SER A 168 -13.52 22.35 -7.86
CA SER A 168 -12.19 21.78 -8.14
C SER A 168 -11.15 22.15 -7.08
N SER A 169 -11.38 23.25 -6.36
CA SER A 169 -10.48 23.75 -5.31
C SER A 169 -11.28 24.46 -4.20
N PRO A 170 -10.73 24.50 -2.98
CA PRO A 170 -11.34 25.28 -1.90
C PRO A 170 -11.52 26.75 -2.30
N PHE A 171 -12.70 27.30 -2.01
CA PHE A 171 -13.00 28.70 -2.28
C PHE A 171 -13.32 29.41 -0.96
N PRO A 172 -12.42 30.23 -0.42
CA PRO A 172 -12.66 30.99 0.81
C PRO A 172 -13.84 31.95 0.67
N GLY A 173 -14.76 31.87 1.61
CA GLY A 173 -15.96 32.70 1.59
C GLY A 173 -17.13 32.15 0.74
N ALA A 174 -17.03 30.90 0.28
CA ALA A 174 -18.16 30.20 -0.34
C ALA A 174 -19.32 30.06 0.65
N TYR A 175 -20.55 30.27 0.19
CA TYR A 175 -21.77 30.09 0.96
C TYR A 175 -22.89 29.52 0.07
N VAL A 176 -23.86 28.88 0.66
CA VAL A 176 -25.03 28.32 -0.03
C VAL A 176 -25.84 29.48 -0.64
N GLY A 177 -26.22 29.37 -1.92
CA GLY A 177 -26.90 30.42 -2.68
C GLY A 177 -25.97 31.32 -3.48
N MET A 178 -24.65 31.17 -3.37
CA MET A 178 -23.69 31.94 -4.16
C MET A 178 -23.76 31.57 -5.64
N MET A 179 -23.90 32.56 -6.54
CA MET A 179 -23.87 32.33 -7.98
C MET A 179 -22.45 32.02 -8.46
N VAL A 180 -22.28 30.94 -9.21
CA VAL A 180 -21.01 30.50 -9.76
C VAL A 180 -21.12 30.19 -11.25
N LYS A 181 -20.07 30.47 -12.01
CA LYS A 181 -19.93 30.03 -13.40
C LYS A 181 -18.96 28.85 -13.44
N PRO A 182 -19.42 27.64 -13.83
CA PRO A 182 -18.49 26.53 -14.05
C PRO A 182 -17.51 26.88 -15.17
N LEU A 183 -16.21 26.77 -14.88
CA LEU A 183 -15.20 26.83 -15.92
C LEU A 183 -15.23 25.45 -16.65
N GLN A 184 -15.55 25.48 -17.94
CA GLN A 184 -15.41 24.31 -18.79
C GLN A 184 -13.91 24.08 -19.04
N VAL A 185 -13.32 23.15 -18.31
CA VAL A 185 -11.98 22.64 -18.64
C VAL A 185 -12.14 21.80 -19.90
N GLN A 186 -11.67 22.30 -21.03
CA GLN A 186 -11.52 21.48 -22.24
C GLN A 186 -10.58 20.31 -21.91
N LYS A 187 -11.09 19.08 -21.99
CA LYS A 187 -10.24 17.89 -21.98
C LYS A 187 -9.30 18.01 -23.19
N GLU A 188 -8.04 18.35 -22.97
CA GLU A 188 -7.00 18.12 -23.95
C GLU A 188 -6.97 16.63 -24.29
N SER A 189 -7.50 16.29 -25.46
CA SER A 189 -7.35 14.97 -26.03
C SER A 189 -5.90 14.80 -26.47
N THR A 190 -5.10 14.16 -25.61
CA THR A 190 -3.76 13.72 -25.98
C THR A 190 -3.89 12.60 -27.02
N SER A 191 -3.98 13.01 -28.28
CA SER A 191 -3.86 12.11 -29.44
C SER A 191 -2.40 11.67 -29.54
N ILE A 192 -2.09 10.48 -29.06
CA ILE A 192 -0.81 9.81 -29.33
C ILE A 192 -0.79 9.50 -30.83
N LYS A 193 -0.10 10.34 -31.60
CA LYS A 193 0.25 10.01 -32.98
C LYS A 193 1.25 8.85 -32.97
N SER A 194 0.79 7.68 -33.36
CA SER A 194 1.65 6.55 -33.68
C SER A 194 2.44 6.89 -34.96
N ASN A 195 3.71 7.25 -34.82
CA ASN A 195 4.62 7.31 -35.95
C ASN A 195 4.99 5.88 -36.36
N LYS A 196 4.33 5.38 -37.40
CA LYS A 196 4.86 4.27 -38.21
C LYS A 196 5.97 4.86 -39.11
N THR A 197 7.20 4.48 -38.85
CA THR A 197 8.30 4.68 -39.79
C THR A 197 8.54 3.36 -40.52
N LYS A 198 8.62 3.48 -41.82
CA LYS A 198 8.90 2.48 -42.84
C LYS A 198 10.27 1.81 -42.65
#